data_c090c1f936fa045cd38a914ee13b4d6c
#
_entry.id   c090c1f936fa045cd38a914ee13b4d6c
#
_cell.length_a   1.000
_cell.length_b   1.000
_cell.length_c   1.000
_cell.angle_alpha   90.00
_cell.angle_beta   90.00
_cell.angle_gamma   90.00
#
_symmetry.space_group_name_H-M   'P 1'
#
loop_
_entity.id
_entity.type
_entity.pdbx_description
1 polymer ?
#
loop_
_entity_poly.entity_id
_entity_poly.type
_entity_poly.pdbx_seq_one_letter_code
_entity_poly.pdbx_strand_id
1 'polypeptide(L)'
;MNSDYEIAKEKDISELFDLQLRAFESEAEMIGSRNVPALMESFEENCADFKNWTVLIKRDESGRIIGAVRYREDGDHIEIGRVMVAPEHRNRGEAMGLMTAVEELTQAKVFELYTCTKSYININLYEKLGYRTYKEERGDRDLSFAYMRKTID
;
A
#
# COMPACT_ATOMS: atom_id res chain seq x y z
N MET A 1 2.09 19.19 -5.31
CA MET A 1 1.60 18.11 -4.45
C MET A 1 0.34 18.55 -3.72
N ASN A 2 -0.58 17.65 -3.56
CA ASN A 2 -1.79 17.93 -2.80
C ASN A 2 -1.41 18.16 -1.33
N SER A 3 -1.91 19.26 -0.72
CA SER A 3 -1.62 19.60 0.65
C SER A 3 -2.19 18.60 1.68
N ASP A 4 -3.07 17.70 1.23
CA ASP A 4 -3.64 16.68 2.11
C ASP A 4 -2.67 15.55 2.44
N TYR A 5 -1.54 15.46 1.73
CA TYR A 5 -0.58 14.37 1.89
C TYR A 5 0.78 14.91 2.33
N GLU A 6 1.46 14.10 3.12
CA GLU A 6 2.81 14.44 3.58
C GLU A 6 3.68 13.20 3.63
N ILE A 7 5.00 13.40 3.68
CA ILE A 7 5.96 12.30 3.78
C ILE A 7 6.15 11.97 5.25
N ALA A 8 6.00 10.70 5.60
CA ALA A 8 6.17 10.24 6.98
C ALA A 8 7.62 10.33 7.41
N LYS A 9 7.83 10.51 8.71
CA LYS A 9 9.12 10.60 9.36
C LYS A 9 9.28 9.45 10.35
N GLU A 10 10.50 9.27 10.87
CA GLU A 10 10.77 8.20 11.84
C GLU A 10 9.81 8.23 13.04
N LYS A 11 9.43 9.42 13.49
CA LYS A 11 8.51 9.54 14.62
C LYS A 11 7.14 8.97 14.33
N ASP A 12 6.82 8.72 13.06
CA ASP A 12 5.51 8.22 12.66
C ASP A 12 5.46 6.69 12.59
N ILE A 13 6.60 6.00 12.75
CA ILE A 13 6.69 4.55 12.53
C ILE A 13 5.72 3.77 13.42
N SER A 14 5.66 4.10 14.73
CA SER A 14 4.77 3.39 15.65
C SER A 14 3.31 3.49 15.23
N GLU A 15 2.87 4.68 14.86
CA GLU A 15 1.49 4.89 14.44
C GLU A 15 1.23 4.19 13.11
N LEU A 16 2.19 4.22 12.20
CA LEU A 16 2.09 3.53 10.91
C LEU A 16 2.00 2.02 11.10
N PHE A 17 2.78 1.47 12.01
CA PHE A 17 2.73 0.02 12.26
C PHE A 17 1.38 -0.39 12.83
N ASP A 18 0.83 0.41 13.75
CA ASP A 18 -0.51 0.16 14.29
C ASP A 18 -1.56 0.19 13.18
N LEU A 19 -1.49 1.19 12.29
CA LEU A 19 -2.38 1.27 11.14
C LEU A 19 -2.24 0.04 10.25
N GLN A 20 -1.00 -0.41 10.01
CA GLN A 20 -0.73 -1.58 9.19
C GLN A 20 -1.44 -2.82 9.74
N LEU A 21 -1.32 -3.06 11.04
CA LEU A 21 -1.97 -4.21 11.65
C LEU A 21 -3.49 -4.14 11.52
N ARG A 22 -4.08 -2.97 11.76
CA ARG A 22 -5.54 -2.81 11.67
C ARG A 22 -6.04 -2.95 10.24
N ALA A 23 -5.34 -2.36 9.29
CA ALA A 23 -5.75 -2.39 7.89
C ALA A 23 -5.64 -3.80 7.29
N PHE A 24 -4.54 -4.50 7.56
CA PHE A 24 -4.32 -5.82 6.99
C PHE A 24 -5.07 -6.91 7.73
N GLU A 25 -5.51 -6.68 8.96
CA GLU A 25 -6.42 -7.61 9.63
C GLU A 25 -7.72 -7.77 8.84
N SER A 26 -8.25 -6.69 8.29
CA SER A 26 -9.44 -6.74 7.44
C SER A 26 -9.17 -7.47 6.13
N GLU A 27 -7.99 -7.27 5.55
CA GLU A 27 -7.62 -8.01 4.34
C GLU A 27 -7.52 -9.50 4.65
N ALA A 28 -6.94 -9.85 5.79
CA ALA A 28 -6.82 -11.25 6.21
C ALA A 28 -8.20 -11.91 6.32
N GLU A 29 -9.18 -11.20 6.84
CA GLU A 29 -10.55 -11.71 6.89
C GLU A 29 -11.11 -11.97 5.49
N MET A 30 -10.88 -11.04 4.57
CA MET A 30 -11.36 -11.17 3.19
C MET A 30 -10.75 -12.38 2.48
N ILE A 31 -9.45 -12.60 2.64
CA ILE A 31 -8.75 -13.68 1.94
C ILE A 31 -8.76 -15.00 2.70
N GLY A 32 -9.18 -15.00 3.96
CA GLY A 32 -9.27 -16.21 4.77
C GLY A 32 -7.93 -16.71 5.31
N SER A 33 -6.93 -15.85 5.42
CA SER A 33 -5.61 -16.23 5.93
C SER A 33 -4.92 -15.03 6.57
N ARG A 34 -4.22 -15.27 7.69
CA ARG A 34 -3.40 -14.26 8.35
C ARG A 34 -1.94 -14.33 7.91
N ASN A 35 -1.61 -15.16 6.93
CA ASN A 35 -0.24 -15.34 6.45
C ASN A 35 0.21 -14.25 5.48
N VAL A 36 -0.42 -13.08 5.52
CA VAL A 36 -0.02 -11.95 4.69
C VAL A 36 1.24 -11.29 5.25
N PRO A 37 2.17 -10.89 4.38
CA PRO A 37 3.45 -10.33 4.83
C PRO A 37 3.32 -9.20 5.84
N ALA A 38 2.36 -8.30 5.64
CA ALA A 38 2.18 -7.15 6.53
C ALA A 38 1.75 -7.52 7.95
N LEU A 39 1.13 -8.69 8.15
CA LEU A 39 0.77 -9.17 9.48
C LEU A 39 1.85 -10.02 10.12
N MET A 40 2.77 -10.55 9.30
CA MET A 40 3.84 -11.41 9.79
C MET A 40 5.11 -10.63 10.13
N GLU A 41 5.21 -9.41 9.67
CA GLU A 41 6.35 -8.54 9.90
C GLU A 41 6.39 -8.09 11.36
N SER A 42 7.56 -8.17 12.00
CA SER A 42 7.73 -7.66 13.36
C SER A 42 7.89 -6.13 13.33
N PHE A 43 7.70 -5.49 14.49
CA PHE A 43 7.94 -4.06 14.60
C PHE A 43 9.39 -3.70 14.28
N GLU A 44 10.34 -4.51 14.75
CA GLU A 44 11.77 -4.30 14.49
C GLU A 44 12.08 -4.38 12.99
N GLU A 45 11.48 -5.35 12.30
CA GLU A 45 11.64 -5.46 10.85
C GLU A 45 11.05 -4.26 10.13
N ASN A 46 9.89 -3.80 10.58
CA ASN A 46 9.23 -2.63 10.01
C ASN A 46 10.11 -1.38 10.17
N CYS A 47 10.68 -1.18 11.36
CA CYS A 47 11.57 -0.06 11.63
C CYS A 47 12.81 -0.09 10.73
N ALA A 48 13.41 -1.28 10.58
CA ALA A 48 14.61 -1.43 9.76
C ALA A 48 14.32 -1.16 8.28
N ASP A 49 13.15 -1.53 7.82
CA ASP A 49 12.77 -1.39 6.41
C ASP A 49 12.28 0.03 6.06
N PHE A 50 11.91 0.82 7.06
CA PHE A 50 11.33 2.15 6.83
C PHE A 50 12.23 3.04 5.95
N LYS A 51 13.53 2.98 6.16
CA LYS A 51 14.50 3.79 5.42
C LYS A 51 14.61 3.41 3.94
N ASN A 52 14.11 2.24 3.56
CA ASN A 52 14.19 1.74 2.19
C ASN A 52 13.03 2.25 1.32
N TRP A 53 12.09 2.95 1.92
CA TRP A 53 10.87 3.40 1.25
C TRP A 53 10.60 4.88 1.53
N THR A 54 9.86 5.51 0.65
CA THR A 54 9.20 6.78 0.93
C THR A 54 7.75 6.45 1.27
N VAL A 55 7.27 6.95 2.41
CA VAL A 55 5.91 6.66 2.88
C VAL A 55 5.09 7.94 2.82
N LEU A 56 4.05 7.91 2.00
CA LEU A 56 3.11 9.03 1.88
C LEU A 56 1.94 8.76 2.82
N ILE A 57 1.57 9.76 3.62
CA ILE A 57 0.50 9.60 4.61
C ILE A 57 -0.53 10.69 4.49
N LYS A 58 -1.74 10.38 4.96
CA LYS A 58 -2.82 11.34 5.11
C LYS A 58 -3.30 11.31 6.55
N ARG A 59 -3.51 12.50 7.13
CA ARG A 59 -4.01 12.64 8.50
C ARG A 59 -5.42 13.19 8.52
N ASP A 60 -6.16 12.88 9.57
CA ASP A 60 -7.47 13.52 9.79
C ASP A 60 -7.27 14.86 10.50
N GLU A 61 -8.37 15.52 10.83
CA GLU A 61 -8.34 16.84 11.47
C GLU A 61 -7.65 16.81 12.84
N SER A 62 -7.67 15.67 13.53
CA SER A 62 -7.03 15.53 14.84
C SER A 62 -5.53 15.21 14.75
N GLY A 63 -5.02 14.98 13.52
CA GLY A 63 -3.62 14.64 13.29
C GLY A 63 -3.33 13.15 13.26
N ARG A 64 -4.36 12.29 13.32
CA ARG A 64 -4.17 10.84 13.25
C ARG A 64 -3.96 10.41 11.82
N ILE A 65 -3.04 9.47 11.60
CA ILE A 65 -2.80 8.90 10.28
C ILE A 65 -3.97 7.98 9.93
N ILE A 66 -4.68 8.30 8.86
CA ILE A 66 -5.84 7.52 8.41
C ILE A 66 -5.57 6.73 7.14
N GLY A 67 -4.47 7.01 6.48
CA GLY A 67 -4.09 6.28 5.28
C GLY A 67 -2.62 6.44 4.99
N ALA A 68 -2.05 5.46 4.29
CA ALA A 68 -0.64 5.47 3.93
C ALA A 68 -0.40 4.59 2.72
N VAL A 69 0.68 4.90 2.00
CA VAL A 69 1.19 4.08 0.91
C VAL A 69 2.68 4.30 0.86
N ARG A 70 3.45 3.24 0.59
CA ARG A 70 4.89 3.37 0.44
C ARG A 70 5.29 3.12 -1.00
N TYR A 71 6.36 3.78 -1.42
CA TYR A 71 6.86 3.61 -2.78
C TYR A 71 8.37 3.81 -2.80
N ARG A 72 9.00 3.30 -3.85
CA ARG A 72 10.44 3.49 -4.07
C ARG A 72 10.76 3.32 -5.53
N GLU A 73 11.88 3.91 -5.96
CA GLU A 73 12.38 3.72 -7.31
C GLU A 73 13.03 2.35 -7.44
N ASP A 74 12.77 1.69 -8.55
CA ASP A 74 13.36 0.40 -8.91
C ASP A 74 13.69 0.48 -10.40
N GLY A 75 14.90 0.95 -10.71
CA GLY A 75 15.27 1.26 -12.09
C GLY A 75 14.46 2.42 -12.62
N ASP A 76 13.73 2.21 -13.71
CA ASP A 76 12.85 3.22 -14.30
C ASP A 76 11.40 3.08 -13.86
N HIS A 77 11.15 2.22 -12.88
CA HIS A 77 9.81 1.95 -12.34
C HIS A 77 9.67 2.54 -10.95
N ILE A 78 8.43 2.70 -10.54
CA ILE A 78 8.09 2.96 -9.13
C ILE A 78 7.42 1.70 -8.61
N GLU A 79 7.99 1.14 -7.55
CA GLU A 79 7.37 0.04 -6.83
C GLU A 79 6.49 0.62 -5.73
N ILE A 80 5.23 0.19 -5.67
CA ILE A 80 4.26 0.66 -4.68
C ILE A 80 3.92 -0.51 -3.76
N GLY A 81 3.78 -0.23 -2.47
CA GLY A 81 3.42 -1.27 -1.52
C GLY A 81 2.64 -0.73 -0.33
N ARG A 82 2.08 -1.67 0.42
CA ARG A 82 1.42 -1.40 1.68
C ARG A 82 0.43 -0.23 1.61
N VAL A 83 -0.51 -0.26 0.63
CA VAL A 83 -1.60 0.70 0.59
C VAL A 83 -2.53 0.39 1.76
N MET A 84 -2.70 1.34 2.67
CA MET A 84 -3.42 1.13 3.92
C MET A 84 -4.40 2.25 4.16
N VAL A 85 -5.63 1.89 4.57
CA VAL A 85 -6.64 2.87 4.99
C VAL A 85 -7.23 2.36 6.29
N ALA A 86 -7.35 3.26 7.28
CA ALA A 86 -7.96 2.91 8.55
C ALA A 86 -9.37 2.34 8.31
N PRO A 87 -9.75 1.25 8.99
CA PRO A 87 -11.05 0.62 8.74
C PRO A 87 -12.24 1.57 8.79
N GLU A 88 -12.21 2.54 9.70
CA GLU A 88 -13.29 3.51 9.86
C GLU A 88 -13.35 4.56 8.75
N HIS A 89 -12.34 4.60 7.88
CA HIS A 89 -12.27 5.56 6.77
C HIS A 89 -12.41 4.89 5.40
N ARG A 90 -12.85 3.65 5.34
CA ARG A 90 -13.01 2.91 4.09
C ARG A 90 -14.20 3.41 3.29
N ASN A 91 -14.18 3.07 2.00
CA ASN A 91 -15.26 3.39 1.05
C ASN A 91 -15.44 4.90 0.85
N ARG A 92 -14.37 5.67 1.02
CA ARG A 92 -14.37 7.12 0.84
C ARG A 92 -13.36 7.58 -0.21
N GLY A 93 -12.80 6.64 -0.97
CA GLY A 93 -11.82 6.97 -2.00
C GLY A 93 -10.42 7.28 -1.50
N GLU A 94 -10.11 6.97 -0.24
CA GLU A 94 -8.80 7.28 0.34
C GLU A 94 -7.66 6.54 -0.33
N ALA A 95 -7.84 5.23 -0.60
CA ALA A 95 -6.80 4.45 -1.27
C ALA A 95 -6.54 4.98 -2.68
N MET A 96 -7.61 5.30 -3.41
CA MET A 96 -7.49 5.86 -4.76
C MET A 96 -6.75 7.20 -4.71
N GLY A 97 -7.04 8.05 -3.73
CA GLY A 97 -6.36 9.32 -3.55
C GLY A 97 -4.88 9.17 -3.28
N LEU A 98 -4.51 8.22 -2.41
CA LEU A 98 -3.12 7.93 -2.11
C LEU A 98 -2.36 7.46 -3.35
N MET A 99 -2.93 6.55 -4.10
CA MET A 99 -2.31 6.03 -5.32
C MET A 99 -2.12 7.13 -6.36
N THR A 100 -3.14 7.94 -6.57
CA THR A 100 -3.07 9.06 -7.50
C THR A 100 -1.99 10.06 -7.08
N ALA A 101 -1.89 10.33 -5.78
CA ALA A 101 -0.88 11.24 -5.25
C ALA A 101 0.54 10.74 -5.52
N VAL A 102 0.79 9.43 -5.38
CA VAL A 102 2.10 8.85 -5.69
C VAL A 102 2.42 9.04 -7.17
N GLU A 103 1.45 8.79 -8.05
CA GLU A 103 1.68 8.94 -9.49
C GLU A 103 2.00 10.39 -9.85
N GLU A 104 1.26 11.34 -9.29
CA GLU A 104 1.50 12.75 -9.56
C GLU A 104 2.83 13.22 -8.99
N LEU A 105 3.17 12.77 -7.79
CA LEU A 105 4.38 13.20 -7.10
C LEU A 105 5.65 12.70 -7.79
N THR A 106 5.64 11.45 -8.24
CA THR A 106 6.83 10.83 -8.85
C THR A 106 6.96 11.15 -10.34
N GLN A 107 5.85 11.37 -11.04
CA GLN A 107 5.81 11.61 -12.48
C GLN A 107 6.54 10.54 -13.29
N ALA A 108 6.58 9.32 -12.76
CA ALA A 108 7.16 8.18 -13.45
C ALA A 108 6.21 7.68 -14.53
N LYS A 109 6.71 6.80 -15.39
CA LYS A 109 5.92 6.24 -16.49
C LYS A 109 5.42 4.83 -16.19
N VAL A 110 6.09 4.11 -15.29
CA VAL A 110 5.74 2.71 -14.98
C VAL A 110 5.64 2.54 -13.48
N PHE A 111 4.53 1.96 -13.06
CA PHE A 111 4.23 1.69 -11.65
C PHE A 111 3.93 0.22 -11.50
N GLU A 112 4.48 -0.41 -10.47
CA GLU A 112 4.28 -1.83 -10.21
C GLU A 112 3.91 -2.05 -8.75
N LEU A 113 3.07 -3.05 -8.53
CA LEU A 113 2.69 -3.50 -7.19
C LEU A 113 2.34 -4.98 -7.24
N TYR A 114 2.20 -5.59 -6.07
CA TYR A 114 1.63 -6.92 -6.00
C TYR A 114 0.60 -6.99 -4.86
N THR A 115 -0.34 -7.90 -4.99
CA THR A 115 -1.36 -8.13 -3.98
C THR A 115 -1.78 -9.60 -4.03
N CYS A 116 -2.35 -10.09 -2.93
CA CYS A 116 -2.84 -11.46 -2.87
C CYS A 116 -3.95 -11.67 -3.91
N THR A 117 -3.93 -12.80 -4.60
CA THR A 117 -4.92 -13.09 -5.64
C THR A 117 -6.35 -13.15 -5.10
N LYS A 118 -6.51 -13.42 -3.79
CA LYS A 118 -7.81 -13.45 -3.14
C LYS A 118 -8.27 -12.07 -2.63
N SER A 119 -7.43 -11.07 -2.76
CA SER A 119 -7.75 -9.70 -2.32
C SER A 119 -8.53 -8.98 -3.40
N TYR A 120 -9.75 -9.44 -3.65
CA TYR A 120 -10.55 -8.97 -4.79
C TYR A 120 -10.90 -7.49 -4.73
N ILE A 121 -11.09 -6.94 -3.53
CA ILE A 121 -11.40 -5.52 -3.37
C ILE A 121 -10.21 -4.68 -3.84
N ASN A 122 -9.00 -5.08 -3.45
CA ASN A 122 -7.79 -4.36 -3.84
C ASN A 122 -7.50 -4.51 -5.33
N ILE A 123 -7.67 -5.72 -5.87
CA ILE A 123 -7.48 -5.95 -7.30
C ILE A 123 -8.44 -5.08 -8.12
N ASN A 124 -9.70 -5.03 -7.71
CA ASN A 124 -10.69 -4.19 -8.40
C ASN A 124 -10.29 -2.70 -8.34
N LEU A 125 -9.80 -2.25 -7.20
CA LEU A 125 -9.34 -0.86 -7.06
C LEU A 125 -8.20 -0.57 -8.03
N TYR A 126 -7.19 -1.43 -8.06
CA TYR A 126 -6.03 -1.22 -8.91
C TYR A 126 -6.42 -1.29 -10.40
N GLU A 127 -7.31 -2.19 -10.77
CA GLU A 127 -7.80 -2.26 -12.14
C GLU A 127 -8.52 -0.98 -12.56
N LYS A 128 -9.31 -0.40 -11.67
CA LYS A 128 -9.97 0.88 -11.94
C LYS A 128 -8.96 2.00 -12.16
N LEU A 129 -7.80 1.91 -11.53
CA LEU A 129 -6.74 2.90 -11.68
C LEU A 129 -5.88 2.66 -12.90
N GLY A 130 -6.10 1.57 -13.63
CA GLY A 130 -5.38 1.28 -14.86
C GLY A 130 -4.30 0.22 -14.72
N TYR A 131 -4.17 -0.40 -13.56
CA TYR A 131 -3.21 -1.49 -13.37
C TYR A 131 -3.75 -2.77 -13.99
N ARG A 132 -2.83 -3.60 -14.50
CA ARG A 132 -3.19 -4.89 -15.09
C ARG A 132 -2.23 -5.95 -14.58
N THR A 133 -2.74 -7.13 -14.26
CA THR A 133 -1.91 -8.26 -13.84
C THR A 133 -1.06 -8.72 -15.02
N TYR A 134 0.25 -8.83 -14.80
CA TYR A 134 1.16 -9.31 -15.83
C TYR A 134 1.80 -10.64 -15.46
N LYS A 135 1.72 -11.06 -14.20
CA LYS A 135 2.12 -12.41 -13.79
C LYS A 135 1.50 -12.75 -12.45
N GLU A 136 1.47 -14.03 -12.12
CA GLU A 136 1.09 -14.52 -10.80
C GLU A 136 2.18 -15.42 -10.29
N GLU A 137 2.45 -15.35 -8.99
CA GLU A 137 3.43 -16.21 -8.36
C GLU A 137 2.84 -16.83 -7.10
N ARG A 138 3.15 -18.09 -6.88
CA ARG A 138 2.79 -18.76 -5.65
C ARG A 138 3.76 -18.28 -4.57
N GLY A 139 3.21 -17.76 -3.49
CA GLY A 139 4.00 -17.36 -2.34
C GLY A 139 4.18 -18.51 -1.36
N ASP A 140 4.71 -18.16 -0.21
CA ASP A 140 4.84 -19.12 0.89
C ASP A 140 3.46 -19.49 1.40
N ARG A 141 3.34 -20.72 1.92
CA ARG A 141 2.13 -21.22 2.56
C ARG A 141 1.00 -21.38 1.54
N ASP A 142 -0.16 -20.79 1.80
CA ASP A 142 -1.37 -21.00 0.99
C ASP A 142 -1.75 -19.81 0.13
N LEU A 143 -0.85 -18.84 -0.01
CA LEU A 143 -1.15 -17.62 -0.74
C LEU A 143 -0.46 -17.56 -2.09
N SER A 144 -1.12 -16.93 -3.04
CA SER A 144 -0.56 -16.57 -4.35
C SER A 144 -0.74 -15.07 -4.55
N PHE A 145 0.14 -14.49 -5.35
CA PHE A 145 0.17 -13.03 -5.54
C PHE A 145 0.06 -12.68 -7.02
N ALA A 146 -0.75 -11.66 -7.29
CA ALA A 146 -0.88 -11.06 -8.60
C ALA A 146 0.05 -9.85 -8.65
N TYR A 147 0.93 -9.83 -9.65
CA TYR A 147 1.83 -8.71 -9.90
C TYR A 147 1.18 -7.85 -10.98
N MET A 148 1.00 -6.58 -10.68
CA MET A 148 0.25 -5.66 -11.53
C MET A 148 1.11 -4.48 -11.92
N ARG A 149 0.84 -3.96 -13.12
CA ARG A 149 1.63 -2.86 -13.69
C ARG A 149 0.70 -1.85 -14.36
N LYS A 150 1.07 -0.58 -14.26
CA LYS A 150 0.43 0.50 -14.98
C LYS A 150 1.51 1.28 -15.71
N THR A 151 1.26 1.54 -17.00
CA THR A 151 2.16 2.36 -17.82
C THR A 151 1.42 3.62 -18.23
N ILE A 152 2.06 4.76 -18.03
CA ILE A 152 1.52 6.08 -18.41
C ILE A 152 2.24 6.55 -19.66
N ASP A 153 1.46 6.88 -20.68
CA ASP A 153 2.00 7.36 -21.97
C ASP A 153 2.53 8.79 -21.92
#